data_81a9082295dc351d8f7d1179fa486680
#
_entry.id   81a9082295dc351d8f7d1179fa486680
#
_cell.length_a   1.000
_cell.length_b   1.000
_cell.length_c   1.000
_cell.angle_alpha   90.00
_cell.angle_beta   90.00
_cell.angle_gamma   90.00
#
_symmetry.space_group_name_H-M   'P 1'
#
loop_
_entity.id
_entity.type
_entity.pdbx_description
1 polymer ?
#
loop_
_entity_poly.entity_id
_entity_poly.type
_entity_poly.pdbx_seq_one_letter_code
_entity_poly.pdbx_strand_id
1 'polypeptide(L)'
;SNSEIYTACRPIVVGDAEVLMKAVSILNIPDIRIHPIKDIEEAKFEYKTIDVYDLKNVNLKELEYGQVSAMAGNAAFEYIKEVIQLAIDKKVDATITNPINKEAINLAGHHYSGHTEIYAELTGTKDYSMMLADDDLRVVHVSTHVSLREACDRVKKERVYKVILLANEACKKLGIEKPHIAV
;
A
#
# COMPACT_ATOMS: atom_id res chain seq x y z
N SER A 1 -6.78 2.01 -18.34
CA SER A 1 -5.31 2.05 -18.12
C SER A 1 -4.73 3.26 -18.83
N ASN A 2 -3.77 3.94 -18.20
CA ASN A 2 -3.05 5.06 -18.80
C ASN A 2 -1.73 4.54 -19.38
N SER A 3 -1.46 4.76 -20.67
CA SER A 3 -0.23 4.30 -21.33
C SER A 3 1.03 4.97 -20.76
N GLU A 4 0.92 6.18 -20.23
CA GLU A 4 2.03 6.92 -19.63
C GLU A 4 2.63 6.18 -18.41
N ILE A 5 1.82 5.41 -17.66
CA ILE A 5 2.30 4.61 -16.53
C ILE A 5 3.37 3.62 -16.99
N TYR A 6 3.16 2.97 -18.15
CA TYR A 6 4.10 1.97 -18.69
C TYR A 6 5.39 2.56 -19.27
N THR A 7 5.44 3.89 -19.44
CA THR A 7 6.69 4.59 -19.77
C THR A 7 7.47 5.01 -18.53
N ALA A 8 6.77 5.20 -17.41
CA ALA A 8 7.35 5.66 -16.15
C ALA A 8 7.77 4.51 -15.22
N CYS A 9 7.02 3.40 -15.23
CA CYS A 9 7.27 2.25 -14.35
C CYS A 9 6.79 0.93 -14.97
N ARG A 10 7.15 -0.18 -14.33
CA ARG A 10 6.70 -1.54 -14.64
C ARG A 10 5.74 -2.00 -13.55
N PRO A 11 4.43 -1.73 -13.68
CA PRO A 11 3.46 -2.03 -12.64
C PRO A 11 3.09 -3.51 -12.63
N ILE A 12 3.02 -4.11 -11.44
CA ILE A 12 2.39 -5.39 -11.18
C ILE A 12 1.34 -5.22 -10.08
N VAL A 13 0.32 -6.06 -10.10
CA VAL A 13 -0.70 -6.11 -9.06
C VAL A 13 -0.51 -7.37 -8.25
N VAL A 14 -0.43 -7.28 -6.94
CA VAL A 14 -0.55 -8.45 -6.06
C VAL A 14 -2.01 -8.59 -5.64
N GLY A 15 -2.60 -9.74 -5.93
CA GLY A 15 -4.04 -9.90 -5.73
C GLY A 15 -4.56 -11.27 -6.14
N ASP A 16 -5.85 -11.32 -6.45
CA ASP A 16 -6.53 -12.48 -7.00
C ASP A 16 -6.99 -12.19 -8.43
N ALA A 17 -6.48 -12.96 -9.38
CA ALA A 17 -6.73 -12.73 -10.79
C ALA A 17 -8.21 -12.93 -11.18
N GLU A 18 -8.90 -13.88 -10.55
CA GLU A 18 -10.32 -14.14 -10.83
C GLU A 18 -11.21 -12.99 -10.34
N VAL A 19 -10.86 -12.37 -9.19
CA VAL A 19 -11.54 -11.17 -8.69
C VAL A 19 -11.37 -10.02 -9.68
N LEU A 20 -10.16 -9.81 -10.20
CA LEU A 20 -9.89 -8.76 -11.19
C LEU A 20 -10.60 -9.03 -12.54
N MET A 21 -10.64 -10.28 -13.00
CA MET A 21 -11.40 -10.66 -14.21
C MET A 21 -12.90 -10.33 -14.01
N LYS A 22 -13.45 -10.63 -12.84
CA LYS A 22 -14.83 -10.27 -12.51
C LYS A 22 -15.04 -8.76 -12.49
N ALA A 23 -14.09 -7.99 -11.94
CA ALA A 23 -14.16 -6.53 -11.94
C ALA A 23 -14.11 -5.95 -13.36
N VAL A 24 -13.26 -6.45 -14.25
CA VAL A 24 -13.21 -6.08 -15.67
C VAL A 24 -14.56 -6.32 -16.34
N SER A 25 -15.18 -7.46 -16.06
CA SER A 25 -16.53 -7.79 -16.59
C SER A 25 -17.60 -6.85 -16.08
N ILE A 26 -17.62 -6.54 -14.77
CA ILE A 26 -18.60 -5.61 -14.17
C ILE A 26 -18.46 -4.20 -14.77
N LEU A 27 -17.25 -3.73 -14.95
CA LEU A 27 -16.95 -2.41 -15.50
C LEU A 27 -17.12 -2.33 -17.03
N ASN A 28 -17.36 -3.47 -17.67
CA ASN A 28 -17.50 -3.59 -19.13
C ASN A 28 -16.31 -2.95 -19.89
N ILE A 29 -15.08 -3.31 -19.49
CA ILE A 29 -13.83 -2.83 -20.10
C ILE A 29 -13.17 -4.00 -20.86
N PRO A 30 -13.66 -4.40 -22.03
CA PRO A 30 -13.24 -5.63 -22.71
C PRO A 30 -11.79 -5.60 -23.21
N ASP A 31 -11.21 -4.42 -23.32
CA ASP A 31 -9.84 -4.23 -23.81
C ASP A 31 -8.76 -4.53 -22.77
N ILE A 32 -9.12 -4.69 -21.49
CA ILE A 32 -8.18 -4.99 -20.42
C ILE A 32 -8.03 -6.50 -20.28
N ARG A 33 -6.80 -6.98 -20.32
CA ARG A 33 -6.44 -8.37 -20.09
C ARG A 33 -5.84 -8.56 -18.71
N ILE A 34 -6.29 -9.56 -17.99
CA ILE A 34 -5.67 -10.00 -16.74
C ILE A 34 -4.70 -11.13 -17.07
N HIS A 35 -3.45 -10.96 -16.69
CA HIS A 35 -2.38 -11.93 -16.89
C HIS A 35 -1.88 -12.44 -15.54
N PRO A 36 -2.35 -13.61 -15.07
CA PRO A 36 -1.87 -14.20 -13.82
C PRO A 36 -0.41 -14.65 -13.96
N ILE A 37 0.41 -14.29 -12.98
CA ILE A 37 1.81 -14.69 -12.87
C ILE A 37 2.08 -15.29 -11.49
N LYS A 38 3.12 -16.12 -11.40
CA LYS A 38 3.64 -16.66 -10.13
C LYS A 38 5.00 -16.11 -9.78
N ASP A 39 5.71 -15.58 -10.75
CA ASP A 39 6.95 -14.86 -10.57
C ASP A 39 6.92 -13.55 -11.35
N ILE A 40 7.62 -12.53 -10.84
CA ILE A 40 7.69 -11.20 -11.48
C ILE A 40 8.33 -11.27 -12.87
N GLU A 41 9.23 -12.24 -13.08
CA GLU A 41 9.90 -12.47 -14.38
C GLU A 41 8.92 -12.88 -15.49
N GLU A 42 7.72 -13.37 -15.13
CA GLU A 42 6.67 -13.75 -16.09
C GLU A 42 5.88 -12.51 -16.58
N ALA A 43 6.04 -11.34 -15.94
CA ALA A 43 5.28 -10.14 -16.24
C ALA A 43 5.62 -9.60 -17.63
N LYS A 44 4.58 -9.18 -18.38
CA LYS A 44 4.69 -8.66 -19.74
C LYS A 44 4.96 -7.15 -19.79
N PHE A 45 4.45 -6.41 -18.80
CA PHE A 45 4.50 -4.96 -18.72
C PHE A 45 3.94 -4.26 -19.98
N GLU A 46 2.90 -4.84 -20.55
CA GLU A 46 2.26 -4.35 -21.77
C GLU A 46 1.03 -3.48 -21.45
N TYR A 47 0.88 -2.38 -22.17
CA TYR A 47 -0.33 -1.54 -22.09
C TYR A 47 -1.59 -2.38 -22.31
N LYS A 48 -2.63 -2.13 -21.53
CA LYS A 48 -3.89 -2.91 -21.47
C LYS A 48 -3.75 -4.34 -20.93
N THR A 49 -2.58 -4.74 -20.45
CA THR A 49 -2.39 -5.99 -19.72
C THR A 49 -2.10 -5.66 -18.27
N ILE A 50 -2.83 -6.27 -17.34
CA ILE A 50 -2.56 -6.18 -15.91
C ILE A 50 -1.90 -7.49 -15.49
N ASP A 51 -0.59 -7.44 -15.22
CA ASP A 51 0.14 -8.56 -14.65
C ASP A 51 -0.23 -8.68 -13.18
N VAL A 52 -0.76 -9.84 -12.80
CA VAL A 52 -1.25 -10.11 -11.45
C VAL A 52 -0.43 -11.22 -10.82
N TYR A 53 0.33 -10.90 -9.79
CA TYR A 53 0.94 -11.88 -8.88
C TYR A 53 -0.18 -12.53 -8.09
N ASP A 54 -0.61 -13.71 -8.53
CA ASP A 54 -1.90 -14.30 -8.23
C ASP A 54 -1.85 -15.22 -7.02
N LEU A 55 -2.41 -14.77 -5.90
CA LEU A 55 -2.46 -15.52 -4.64
C LEU A 55 -3.61 -16.53 -4.57
N LYS A 56 -4.62 -16.45 -5.44
CA LYS A 56 -5.76 -17.37 -5.52
C LYS A 56 -6.44 -17.66 -4.17
N ASN A 57 -6.63 -16.64 -3.38
CA ASN A 57 -7.08 -16.77 -1.99
C ASN A 57 -8.51 -16.27 -1.74
N VAL A 58 -9.27 -15.98 -2.80
CA VAL A 58 -10.67 -15.55 -2.73
C VAL A 58 -11.60 -16.60 -3.31
N ASN A 59 -12.60 -17.02 -2.53
CA ASN A 59 -13.71 -17.82 -3.06
C ASN A 59 -14.77 -16.90 -3.68
N LEU A 60 -14.81 -16.83 -5.00
CA LEU A 60 -15.78 -15.98 -5.73
C LEU A 60 -17.25 -16.30 -5.47
N LYS A 61 -17.56 -17.53 -5.02
CA LYS A 61 -18.94 -17.92 -4.70
C LYS A 61 -19.42 -17.32 -3.38
N GLU A 62 -18.48 -16.99 -2.49
CA GLU A 62 -18.73 -16.39 -1.17
C GLU A 62 -18.49 -14.88 -1.17
N LEU A 63 -17.87 -14.35 -2.26
CA LEU A 63 -17.57 -12.93 -2.37
C LEU A 63 -18.81 -12.13 -2.73
N GLU A 64 -19.35 -11.37 -1.78
CA GLU A 64 -20.45 -10.43 -1.98
C GLU A 64 -19.94 -9.00 -1.96
N TYR A 65 -20.15 -8.27 -3.06
CA TYR A 65 -19.74 -6.86 -3.16
C TYR A 65 -20.60 -5.98 -2.24
N GLY A 66 -19.93 -5.06 -1.54
CA GLY A 66 -20.60 -4.17 -0.58
C GLY A 66 -20.80 -4.78 0.80
N GLN A 67 -20.40 -6.03 1.02
CA GLN A 67 -20.45 -6.68 2.32
C GLN A 67 -19.07 -6.81 2.94
N VAL A 68 -19.00 -6.56 4.25
CA VAL A 68 -17.78 -6.78 5.02
C VAL A 68 -17.63 -8.29 5.28
N SER A 69 -16.50 -8.88 4.92
CA SER A 69 -16.25 -10.31 5.17
C SER A 69 -14.82 -10.57 5.64
N ALA A 70 -14.68 -11.54 6.56
CA ALA A 70 -13.37 -11.98 7.04
C ALA A 70 -12.51 -12.58 5.92
N MET A 71 -13.13 -13.31 4.96
CA MET A 71 -12.42 -13.87 3.81
C MET A 71 -11.77 -12.76 2.96
N ALA A 72 -12.53 -11.72 2.61
CA ALA A 72 -12.01 -10.59 1.83
C ALA A 72 -10.97 -9.79 2.63
N GLY A 73 -11.18 -9.64 3.94
CA GLY A 73 -10.22 -9.01 4.85
C GLY A 73 -8.89 -9.76 4.93
N ASN A 74 -8.95 -11.09 5.06
CA ASN A 74 -7.75 -11.93 5.06
C ASN A 74 -7.01 -11.85 3.72
N ALA A 75 -7.74 -11.93 2.60
CA ALA A 75 -7.15 -11.81 1.28
C ALA A 75 -6.41 -10.48 1.11
N ALA A 76 -7.04 -9.37 1.49
CA ALA A 76 -6.43 -8.04 1.44
C ALA A 76 -5.16 -7.95 2.31
N PHE A 77 -5.17 -8.54 3.50
CA PHE A 77 -3.99 -8.59 4.37
C PHE A 77 -2.85 -9.41 3.75
N GLU A 78 -3.14 -10.59 3.20
CA GLU A 78 -2.13 -11.42 2.54
C GLU A 78 -1.52 -10.72 1.31
N TYR A 79 -2.30 -9.91 0.56
CA TYR A 79 -1.73 -9.10 -0.54
C TYR A 79 -0.73 -8.06 -0.03
N ILE A 80 -1.05 -7.38 1.08
CA ILE A 80 -0.13 -6.40 1.69
C ILE A 80 1.13 -7.09 2.19
N LYS A 81 1.00 -8.23 2.85
CA LYS A 81 2.12 -9.02 3.35
C LYS A 81 3.05 -9.47 2.21
N GLU A 82 2.47 -9.96 1.10
CA GLU A 82 3.24 -10.38 -0.07
C GLU A 82 3.96 -9.21 -0.73
N VAL A 83 3.28 -8.06 -0.90
CA VAL A 83 3.90 -6.83 -1.44
C VAL A 83 5.09 -6.39 -0.58
N ILE A 84 4.96 -6.46 0.75
CA ILE A 84 6.05 -6.13 1.68
C ILE A 84 7.22 -7.13 1.51
N GLN A 85 6.92 -8.42 1.38
CA GLN A 85 7.95 -9.44 1.19
C GLN A 85 8.71 -9.24 -0.12
N LEU A 86 8.00 -8.95 -1.23
CA LEU A 86 8.61 -8.64 -2.52
C LEU A 86 9.53 -7.42 -2.45
N ALA A 87 9.17 -6.42 -1.64
CA ALA A 87 10.01 -5.24 -1.41
C ALA A 87 11.26 -5.55 -0.56
N ILE A 88 11.12 -6.37 0.49
CA ILE A 88 12.24 -6.83 1.31
C ILE A 88 13.23 -7.64 0.47
N ASP A 89 12.73 -8.50 -0.41
CA ASP A 89 13.51 -9.34 -1.32
C ASP A 89 14.08 -8.55 -2.50
N LYS A 90 13.81 -7.22 -2.57
CA LYS A 90 14.26 -6.32 -3.65
C LYS A 90 13.78 -6.74 -5.04
N LYS A 91 12.66 -7.42 -5.10
CA LYS A 91 12.00 -7.79 -6.36
C LYS A 91 11.18 -6.64 -6.94
N VAL A 92 10.81 -5.66 -6.10
CA VAL A 92 10.12 -4.43 -6.49
C VAL A 92 10.81 -3.22 -5.85
N ASP A 93 10.78 -2.08 -6.55
CA ASP A 93 11.43 -0.84 -6.12
C ASP A 93 10.54 0.02 -5.22
N ALA A 94 9.23 -0.10 -5.37
CA ALA A 94 8.24 0.64 -4.60
C ALA A 94 6.93 -0.16 -4.48
N THR A 95 6.16 0.16 -3.46
CA THR A 95 4.83 -0.43 -3.22
C THR A 95 3.77 0.66 -3.15
N ILE A 96 2.61 0.38 -3.75
CA ILE A 96 1.43 1.24 -3.73
C ILE A 96 0.26 0.42 -3.20
N THR A 97 -0.44 0.94 -2.22
CA THR A 97 -1.58 0.25 -1.61
C THR A 97 -2.90 0.89 -1.99
N ASN A 98 -3.90 0.07 -2.29
CA ASN A 98 -5.29 0.48 -2.41
C ASN A 98 -5.95 0.55 -1.03
N PRO A 99 -7.09 1.25 -0.88
CA PRO A 99 -7.83 1.27 0.38
C PRO A 99 -8.19 -0.12 0.87
N ILE A 100 -8.10 -0.32 2.19
CA ILE A 100 -8.57 -1.54 2.87
C ILE A 100 -9.78 -1.25 3.75
N ASN A 101 -10.59 -2.28 3.98
CA ASN A 101 -11.63 -2.23 4.99
C ASN A 101 -11.08 -2.73 6.32
N LYS A 102 -10.95 -1.83 7.31
CA LYS A 102 -10.36 -2.14 8.62
C LYS A 102 -11.19 -3.14 9.42
N GLU A 103 -12.52 -3.08 9.31
CA GLU A 103 -13.41 -4.04 9.96
C GLU A 103 -13.20 -5.45 9.39
N ALA A 104 -13.09 -5.58 8.06
CA ALA A 104 -12.85 -6.85 7.40
C ALA A 104 -11.53 -7.51 7.83
N ILE A 105 -10.42 -6.74 7.87
CA ILE A 105 -9.13 -7.29 8.30
C ILE A 105 -9.14 -7.65 9.79
N ASN A 106 -9.84 -6.88 10.64
CA ASN A 106 -9.99 -7.20 12.04
C ASN A 106 -10.87 -8.45 12.27
N LEU A 107 -11.96 -8.63 11.51
CA LEU A 107 -12.76 -9.85 11.53
C LEU A 107 -11.95 -11.09 11.10
N ALA A 108 -10.96 -10.90 10.24
CA ALA A 108 -10.02 -11.95 9.83
C ALA A 108 -8.94 -12.26 10.90
N GLY A 109 -8.92 -11.53 12.02
CA GLY A 109 -7.95 -11.71 13.10
C GLY A 109 -6.69 -10.85 12.98
N HIS A 110 -6.63 -9.94 11.99
CA HIS A 110 -5.50 -9.04 11.81
C HIS A 110 -5.81 -7.67 12.43
N HIS A 111 -5.32 -7.42 13.64
CA HIS A 111 -5.65 -6.24 14.45
C HIS A 111 -4.72 -5.06 14.18
N TYR A 112 -4.99 -4.34 13.10
CA TYR A 112 -4.22 -3.16 12.70
C TYR A 112 -5.13 -1.94 12.48
N SER A 113 -4.61 -0.76 12.77
CA SER A 113 -5.29 0.51 12.52
C SER A 113 -5.17 0.99 11.06
N GLY A 114 -4.24 0.43 10.30
CA GLY A 114 -4.04 0.73 8.89
C GLY A 114 -2.75 0.16 8.30
N HIS A 115 -2.45 0.52 7.06
CA HIS A 115 -1.26 0.05 6.35
C HIS A 115 0.04 0.41 7.06
N THR A 116 0.13 1.60 7.63
CA THR A 116 1.36 2.09 8.27
C THR A 116 1.86 1.15 9.36
N GLU A 117 0.95 0.65 10.19
CA GLU A 117 1.26 -0.28 11.28
C GLU A 117 1.63 -1.66 10.74
N ILE A 118 0.93 -2.13 9.69
CA ILE A 118 1.26 -3.40 9.03
C ILE A 118 2.67 -3.35 8.45
N TYR A 119 3.01 -2.28 7.72
CA TYR A 119 4.34 -2.09 7.16
C TYR A 119 5.41 -2.02 8.25
N ALA A 120 5.19 -1.23 9.29
CA ALA A 120 6.14 -1.07 10.38
C ALA A 120 6.45 -2.41 11.07
N GLU A 121 5.42 -3.19 11.36
CA GLU A 121 5.56 -4.49 12.03
C GLU A 121 6.28 -5.50 11.13
N LEU A 122 5.80 -5.70 9.90
CA LEU A 122 6.34 -6.71 9.00
C LEU A 122 7.75 -6.40 8.49
N THR A 123 8.16 -5.12 8.48
CA THR A 123 9.54 -4.71 8.17
C THR A 123 10.44 -4.58 9.40
N GLY A 124 9.90 -4.75 10.62
CA GLY A 124 10.63 -4.53 11.86
C GLY A 124 11.04 -3.07 12.08
N THR A 125 10.37 -2.12 11.42
CA THR A 125 10.70 -0.68 11.48
C THR A 125 10.16 -0.06 12.76
N LYS A 126 11.05 0.47 13.60
CA LYS A 126 10.68 1.08 14.89
C LYS A 126 10.31 2.56 14.77
N ASP A 127 11.03 3.30 13.93
CA ASP A 127 10.85 4.73 13.74
C ASP A 127 10.27 5.01 12.35
N TYR A 128 9.02 5.40 12.30
CA TYR A 128 8.29 5.72 11.08
C TYR A 128 7.35 6.91 11.29
N SER A 129 6.92 7.51 10.23
CA SER A 129 5.91 8.56 10.24
C SER A 129 5.17 8.63 8.91
N MET A 130 3.97 9.23 8.94
CA MET A 130 3.20 9.52 7.74
C MET A 130 3.60 10.88 7.19
N MET A 131 3.85 10.97 5.89
CA MET A 131 4.03 12.22 5.15
C MET A 131 2.85 12.40 4.20
N LEU A 132 2.20 13.53 4.27
CA LEU A 132 1.32 14.04 3.23
C LEU A 132 2.12 14.99 2.36
N ALA A 133 2.10 14.78 1.06
CA ALA A 133 2.86 15.56 0.11
C ALA A 133 1.96 16.06 -1.02
N ASP A 134 2.08 17.34 -1.31
CA ASP A 134 1.45 18.02 -2.44
C ASP A 134 2.47 19.03 -2.98
N ASP A 135 2.72 19.00 -4.27
CA ASP A 135 3.71 19.83 -4.98
C ASP A 135 4.86 20.38 -4.11
N ASP A 136 4.64 21.57 -3.52
CA ASP A 136 5.65 22.27 -2.72
C ASP A 136 5.48 22.09 -1.21
N LEU A 137 4.35 21.54 -0.75
CA LEU A 137 4.06 21.35 0.69
C LEU A 137 4.16 19.87 1.09
N ARG A 138 4.95 19.61 2.13
CA ARG A 138 5.08 18.30 2.75
C ARG A 138 4.85 18.40 4.24
N VAL A 139 3.89 17.63 4.74
CA VAL A 139 3.55 17.62 6.19
C VAL A 139 3.85 16.24 6.75
N VAL A 140 4.71 16.19 7.77
CA VAL A 140 5.07 14.93 8.45
C VAL A 140 4.51 14.94 9.86
N HIS A 141 3.79 13.87 10.22
CA HIS A 141 3.04 13.82 11.47
C HIS A 141 3.89 13.32 12.64
N VAL A 142 3.77 13.99 13.79
CA VAL A 142 4.35 13.52 15.07
C VAL A 142 3.53 12.35 15.61
N SER A 143 2.22 12.38 15.43
CA SER A 143 1.27 11.32 15.81
C SER A 143 0.10 11.26 14.82
N THR A 144 -0.54 10.08 14.71
CA THR A 144 -1.71 9.82 13.86
C THR A 144 -2.74 9.01 14.64
N HIS A 145 -4.02 9.09 14.24
CA HIS A 145 -5.11 8.25 14.74
C HIS A 145 -5.33 8.28 16.26
N VAL A 146 -5.14 9.43 16.88
CA VAL A 146 -5.32 9.63 18.32
C VAL A 146 -6.22 10.84 18.61
N SER A 147 -6.80 10.90 19.81
CA SER A 147 -7.54 12.08 20.26
C SER A 147 -6.62 13.30 20.38
N LEU A 148 -7.19 14.51 20.29
CA LEU A 148 -6.41 15.76 20.46
C LEU A 148 -5.64 15.77 21.78
N ARG A 149 -6.25 15.32 22.88
CA ARG A 149 -5.59 15.25 24.19
C ARG A 149 -4.37 14.34 24.16
N GLU A 150 -4.52 13.16 23.60
CA GLU A 150 -3.44 12.20 23.47
C GLU A 150 -2.35 12.70 22.49
N ALA A 151 -2.72 13.42 21.43
CA ALA A 151 -1.77 14.04 20.52
C ALA A 151 -0.85 15.02 21.26
N CYS A 152 -1.39 15.84 22.17
CA CYS A 152 -0.58 16.75 23.02
C CYS A 152 0.42 15.96 23.88
N ASP A 153 0.00 14.82 24.43
CA ASP A 153 0.87 13.96 25.24
C ASP A 153 1.98 13.28 24.43
N ARG A 154 1.76 13.09 23.11
CA ARG A 154 2.74 12.51 22.21
C ARG A 154 3.77 13.50 21.65
N VAL A 155 3.57 14.79 21.81
CA VAL A 155 4.56 15.83 21.46
C VAL A 155 5.67 15.82 22.49
N LYS A 156 6.67 14.98 22.27
CA LYS A 156 7.89 14.85 23.08
C LYS A 156 9.09 15.23 22.24
N LYS A 157 10.10 15.85 22.89
CA LYS A 157 11.33 16.32 22.22
C LYS A 157 11.96 15.22 21.35
N GLU A 158 12.10 14.03 21.89
CA GLU A 158 12.72 12.91 21.20
C GLU A 158 11.91 12.48 19.96
N ARG A 159 10.57 12.47 20.09
CA ARG A 159 9.70 12.12 18.96
C ARG A 159 9.73 13.19 17.88
N VAL A 160 9.63 14.47 18.23
CA VAL A 160 9.73 15.59 17.28
C VAL A 160 11.07 15.55 16.56
N TYR A 161 12.17 15.35 17.28
CA TYR A 161 13.51 15.25 16.71
C TYR A 161 13.59 14.08 15.68
N LYS A 162 13.07 12.90 16.04
CA LYS A 162 13.00 11.76 15.13
C LYS A 162 12.20 12.06 13.86
N VAL A 163 11.06 12.72 14.00
CA VAL A 163 10.22 13.10 12.86
C VAL A 163 10.94 14.10 11.95
N ILE A 164 11.70 15.04 12.50
CA ILE A 164 12.54 15.97 11.72
C ILE A 164 13.59 15.19 10.91
N LEU A 165 14.26 14.20 11.52
CA LEU A 165 15.23 13.36 10.82
C LEU A 165 14.59 12.57 9.68
N LEU A 166 13.44 11.94 9.93
CA LEU A 166 12.69 11.19 8.92
C LEU A 166 12.25 12.11 7.77
N ALA A 167 11.74 13.30 8.09
CA ALA A 167 11.35 14.30 7.09
C ALA A 167 12.55 14.74 6.21
N ASN A 168 13.69 15.03 6.83
CA ASN A 168 14.92 15.40 6.12
C ASN A 168 15.40 14.27 5.20
N GLU A 169 15.40 13.03 5.68
CA GLU A 169 15.81 11.89 4.91
C GLU A 169 14.88 11.63 3.72
N ALA A 170 13.57 11.70 3.96
CA ALA A 170 12.56 11.54 2.92
C ALA A 170 12.70 12.63 1.83
N CYS A 171 12.85 13.89 2.23
CA CYS A 171 13.06 15.00 1.28
C CYS A 171 14.32 14.81 0.43
N LYS A 172 15.42 14.34 1.03
CA LYS A 172 16.65 14.04 0.27
C LYS A 172 16.44 12.93 -0.76
N LYS A 173 15.72 11.87 -0.40
CA LYS A 173 15.35 10.79 -1.33
C LYS A 173 14.46 11.29 -2.49
N LEU A 174 13.67 12.35 -2.25
CA LEU A 174 12.87 13.04 -3.26
C LEU A 174 13.66 14.09 -4.08
N GLY A 175 14.99 14.17 -3.91
CA GLY A 175 15.84 15.10 -4.65
C GLY A 175 15.96 16.49 -4.03
N ILE A 176 15.43 16.73 -2.84
CA ILE A 176 15.52 18.00 -2.11
C ILE A 176 16.70 17.93 -1.15
N GLU A 177 17.87 18.34 -1.57
CA GLU A 177 19.10 18.20 -0.77
C GLU A 177 19.11 19.01 0.52
N LYS A 178 18.50 20.20 0.51
CA LYS A 178 18.46 21.14 1.65
C LYS A 178 17.01 21.53 1.97
N PRO A 179 16.21 20.63 2.58
CA PRO A 179 14.83 20.95 2.91
C PRO A 179 14.75 21.98 4.02
N HIS A 180 13.83 22.95 3.89
CA HIS A 180 13.46 23.88 4.94
C HIS A 180 12.35 23.25 5.77
N ILE A 181 12.65 22.90 7.02
CA ILE A 181 11.71 22.22 7.93
C ILE A 181 11.29 23.21 9.02
N ALA A 182 10.01 23.51 9.06
CA ALA A 182 9.36 24.23 10.17
C ALA A 182 8.73 23.26 11.16
N VAL A 183 8.71 23.61 12.46
CA VAL A 183 8.12 22.81 13.54
C VAL A 183 7.09 23.64 14.29
#